data_906aabf503e336841affe17f31bcb1af
#
_entry.id   906aabf503e336841affe17f31bcb1af
#
_cell.length_a   1.000
_cell.length_b   1.000
_cell.length_c   1.000
_cell.angle_alpha   90.00
_cell.angle_beta   90.00
_cell.angle_gamma   90.00
#
_symmetry.space_group_name_H-M   'P 1'
#
loop_
_entity.id
_entity.type
_entity.pdbx_description
1 polymer ?
#
loop_
_entity_poly.entity_id
_entity_poly.type
_entity_poly.pdbx_seq_one_letter_code
_entity_poly.pdbx_strand_id
1 'polypeptide(L)' 'TGFNIGMNAGEAAGQTIFHCHIHLIPRRIGDVEVPRGGVRHVIPGKGSY' A
#
# COMPACT_ATOMS: atom_id res chain seq x y z
N THR A 1 8.17 -10.12 -9.31
CA THR A 1 7.11 -10.76 -10.09
C THR A 1 5.75 -10.12 -9.89
N GLY A 2 5.69 -9.07 -9.13
CA GLY A 2 4.50 -8.28 -8.96
C GLY A 2 4.85 -6.90 -8.47
N PHE A 3 3.86 -6.04 -8.36
CA PHE A 3 4.07 -4.70 -7.81
C PHE A 3 2.77 -4.15 -7.26
N ASN A 4 2.92 -3.18 -6.36
CA ASN A 4 1.80 -2.36 -5.89
C ASN A 4 2.05 -0.91 -6.30
N ILE A 5 0.97 -0.19 -6.59
CA ILE A 5 1.01 1.25 -6.79
C ILE A 5 0.10 1.88 -5.75
N GLY A 6 0.57 2.93 -5.12
CA GLY A 6 -0.21 3.63 -4.12
C GLY A 6 0.14 5.09 -4.02
N MET A 7 -0.76 5.86 -3.44
CA MET A 7 -0.59 7.28 -3.21
C MET A 7 -1.25 7.64 -1.88
N ASN A 8 -0.56 8.43 -1.05
CA ASN A 8 -1.14 8.97 0.17
C ASN A 8 -1.62 10.39 -0.14
N ALA A 9 -2.90 10.64 -0.03
CA ALA A 9 -3.50 11.93 -0.28
C ALA A 9 -4.21 12.41 0.97
N GLY A 10 -3.72 13.50 1.54
CA GLY A 10 -4.27 14.09 2.75
C GLY A 10 -3.64 13.56 4.02
N GLU A 11 -3.75 14.34 5.09
CA GLU A 11 -3.14 14.03 6.37
C GLU A 11 -3.67 12.72 6.97
N ALA A 12 -4.97 12.50 6.86
CA ALA A 12 -5.61 11.28 7.38
C ALA A 12 -5.11 10.01 6.67
N ALA A 13 -4.59 10.14 5.47
CA ALA A 13 -4.01 9.03 4.71
C ALA A 13 -2.50 8.91 4.93
N GLY A 14 -1.93 9.70 5.84
CA GLY A 14 -0.52 9.62 6.16
C GLY A 14 0.40 10.45 5.28
N GLN A 15 -0.15 11.38 4.51
CA GLN A 15 0.67 12.26 3.69
C GLN A 15 1.47 13.21 4.58
N THR A 16 2.78 13.22 4.42
CA THR A 16 3.69 14.06 5.22
C THR A 16 4.29 15.18 4.39
N ILE A 17 4.44 14.98 3.09
CA ILE A 17 4.93 15.98 2.15
C ILE A 17 3.79 16.26 1.17
N PHE A 18 3.34 17.52 1.12
CA PHE A 18 2.12 17.87 0.38
C PHE A 18 2.38 18.14 -1.09
N HIS A 19 3.06 17.20 -1.74
CA HIS A 19 3.22 17.07 -3.17
C HIS A 19 2.72 15.71 -3.60
N CYS A 20 2.32 15.58 -4.85
CA CYS A 20 1.88 14.29 -5.37
C CYS A 20 3.05 13.30 -5.42
N HIS A 21 2.92 12.23 -4.66
CA HIS A 21 3.85 11.10 -4.68
C HIS A 21 3.09 9.85 -5.05
N ILE A 22 3.55 9.17 -6.07
CA ILE A 22 3.01 7.86 -6.43
C ILE A 22 4.10 6.85 -6.14
N HIS A 23 3.78 5.86 -5.30
CA HIS A 23 4.72 4.82 -4.93
C HIS A 23 4.56 3.63 -5.86
N LEU A 24 5.66 3.21 -6.44
CA LEU A 24 5.72 1.94 -7.16
C LEU A 24 6.55 0.99 -6.32
N ILE A 25 5.92 -0.07 -5.85
CA ILE A 25 6.55 -0.99 -4.92
C ILE A 25 6.72 -2.34 -5.60
N PRO A 26 7.95 -2.69 -6.01
CA PRO A 26 8.21 -4.03 -6.53
C PRO A 26 7.98 -5.06 -5.43
N ARG A 27 7.29 -6.12 -5.79
CA ARG A 27 6.96 -7.18 -4.84
C ARG A 27 7.62 -8.49 -5.25
N ARG A 28 7.90 -9.33 -4.26
CA ARG A 28 8.46 -10.68 -4.49
C ARG A 28 7.77 -11.66 -3.58
N ILE A 29 7.77 -12.91 -4.03
CA ILE A 29 7.26 -14.02 -3.22
C ILE A 29 8.03 -14.03 -1.90
N GLY A 30 7.32 -14.07 -0.79
CA GLY A 30 7.91 -14.17 0.54
C GLY A 30 8.27 -12.85 1.20
N ASP A 31 8.04 -11.71 0.55
CA ASP A 31 8.33 -10.41 1.16
C ASP A 31 7.39 -10.09 2.33
N VAL A 32 6.19 -10.65 2.33
CA VAL A 32 5.28 -10.66 3.49
C VAL A 32 4.67 -12.06 3.61
N GLU A 33 4.16 -12.39 4.79
CA GLU A 33 3.60 -13.72 5.03
C GLU A 33 2.33 -13.96 4.22
N VAL A 34 1.39 -13.01 4.25
CA VAL A 34 0.10 -13.13 3.57
C VAL A 34 -0.12 -11.90 2.70
N PRO A 35 0.25 -11.95 1.41
CA PRO A 35 0.12 -10.80 0.53
C PRO A 35 -1.31 -10.54 0.03
N ARG A 36 -2.21 -11.46 0.22
CA ARG A 36 -3.59 -11.34 -0.25
C ARG A 36 -4.24 -10.08 0.29
N GLY A 37 -4.88 -9.33 -0.59
CA GLY A 37 -5.47 -8.05 -0.26
C GLY A 37 -4.59 -6.86 -0.57
N GLY A 38 -3.26 -7.03 -0.55
CA GLY A 38 -2.33 -5.98 -0.95
C GLY A 38 -2.57 -4.67 -0.24
N VAL A 39 -2.81 -3.62 -1.00
CA VAL A 39 -3.01 -2.25 -0.48
C VAL A 39 -4.24 -2.11 0.42
N ARG A 40 -5.18 -3.06 0.37
CA ARG A 40 -6.35 -3.02 1.25
C ARG A 40 -5.98 -3.14 2.73
N HIS A 41 -4.78 -3.62 3.03
CA HIS A 41 -4.31 -3.76 4.41
C HIS A 41 -3.87 -2.44 5.03
N VAL A 42 -3.95 -1.34 4.30
CA VAL A 42 -3.65 -0.02 4.86
C VAL A 42 -4.58 0.32 6.02
N ILE A 43 -5.78 -0.25 6.02
CA ILE A 43 -6.69 -0.16 7.17
C ILE A 43 -6.74 -1.54 7.83
N PRO A 44 -6.27 -1.67 9.08
CA PRO A 44 -6.27 -2.96 9.76
C PRO A 44 -7.65 -3.62 9.78
N GLY A 45 -7.69 -4.89 9.45
CA GLY A 45 -8.93 -5.67 9.45
C GLY A 45 -9.82 -5.46 8.23
N LYS A 46 -9.43 -4.61 7.27
CA LYS A 46 -10.23 -4.33 6.08
C LYS A 46 -9.68 -4.96 4.80
N GLY A 47 -8.61 -5.73 4.91
CA GLY A 47 -7.98 -6.34 3.75
C GLY A 47 -8.64 -7.61 3.23
N SER A 48 -9.57 -8.16 3.97
CA SER A 48 -10.20 -9.45 3.66
C SER A 48 -11.61 -9.24 3.11
N TYR A 49 -11.72 -9.18 1.82
CA TYR A 49 -13.04 -9.14 1.16
C TYR A 49 -12.94 -9.58 -0.29
#